data_05680f4c8ad1773cfd543b16bf520c4c
#
_entry.id   05680f4c8ad1773cfd543b16bf520c4c
#
_cell.length_a   1.000
_cell.length_b   1.000
_cell.length_c   1.000
_cell.angle_alpha   90.00
_cell.angle_beta   90.00
_cell.angle_gamma   90.00
#
_symmetry.space_group_name_H-M   'P 1'
#
loop_
_entity.id
_entity.type
_entity.pdbx_description
1 polymer ?
#
loop_
_entity_poly.entity_id
_entity_poly.type
_entity_poly.pdbx_seq_one_letter_code
_entity_poly.pdbx_strand_id
1 'polypeptide(L)'
;MSIPTSPQTVLIHFDWSLARFKEALEKEDTKYYRGAALQRFSLTYDLAIKTIRAFAKEQNTTCSDDASCFEWAVNHRWLKNDSGWKKMTNNYTTTLGQPADATADQIFAELPKHYHLMNHLRRQIEAIPHR
;
A
#
# COMPACT_ATOMS: atom_id res chain seq x y z
N MET A 1 26.42 5.21 -7.05
CA MET A 1 26.10 5.53 -5.67
C MET A 1 24.62 5.80 -5.53
N SER A 2 23.94 5.02 -4.69
CA SER A 2 22.53 5.24 -4.49
C SER A 2 22.31 6.43 -3.54
N ILE A 3 21.36 7.29 -3.91
CA ILE A 3 20.95 8.39 -3.04
C ILE A 3 20.07 7.79 -1.94
N PRO A 4 20.41 7.99 -0.66
CA PRO A 4 19.54 7.50 0.41
C PRO A 4 18.15 8.12 0.29
N THR A 5 17.12 7.28 0.24
CA THR A 5 15.75 7.76 0.19
C THR A 5 15.28 8.01 1.61
N SER A 6 15.01 9.27 1.95
CA SER A 6 14.51 9.60 3.28
C SER A 6 13.09 9.09 3.46
N PRO A 7 12.67 8.77 4.70
CA PRO A 7 11.29 8.37 4.96
C PRO A 7 10.28 9.41 4.46
N GLN A 8 10.58 10.70 4.59
CA GLN A 8 9.71 11.78 4.13
C GLN A 8 9.55 11.77 2.61
N THR A 9 10.64 11.49 1.87
CA THR A 9 10.58 11.40 0.41
C THR A 9 9.72 10.22 -0.03
N VAL A 10 9.89 9.06 0.60
CA VAL A 10 9.08 7.88 0.27
C VAL A 10 7.62 8.14 0.59
N LEU A 11 7.34 8.82 1.71
CA LEU A 11 5.97 9.19 2.10
C LEU A 11 5.30 10.08 1.05
N ILE A 12 6.05 11.04 0.49
CA ILE A 12 5.53 11.92 -0.58
C ILE A 12 5.15 11.07 -1.80
N HIS A 13 6.00 10.13 -2.19
CA HIS A 13 5.71 9.23 -3.31
C HIS A 13 4.49 8.36 -3.03
N PHE A 14 4.36 7.86 -1.81
CA PHE A 14 3.21 7.06 -1.39
C PHE A 14 1.93 7.89 -1.46
N ASP A 15 1.96 9.10 -0.94
CA ASP A 15 0.81 10.02 -0.98
C ASP A 15 0.38 10.29 -2.44
N TRP A 16 1.34 10.59 -3.31
CA TRP A 16 1.06 10.82 -4.72
C TRP A 16 0.43 9.59 -5.38
N SER A 17 0.96 8.40 -5.09
CA SER A 17 0.45 7.15 -5.64
C SER A 17 -0.97 6.85 -5.15
N LEU A 18 -1.25 7.14 -3.87
CA LEU A 18 -2.60 6.98 -3.32
C LEU A 18 -3.60 7.87 -4.05
N ALA A 19 -3.22 9.11 -4.38
CA ALA A 19 -4.09 10.01 -5.13
C ALA A 19 -4.38 9.45 -6.52
N ARG A 20 -3.37 8.90 -7.21
CA ARG A 20 -3.57 8.28 -8.52
C ARG A 20 -4.43 7.01 -8.42
N PHE A 21 -4.25 6.22 -7.37
CA PHE A 21 -5.06 5.04 -7.13
C PHE A 21 -6.54 5.44 -6.91
N LYS A 22 -6.79 6.47 -6.11
CA LYS A 22 -8.14 6.97 -5.89
C LYS A 22 -8.80 7.39 -7.20
N GLU A 23 -8.07 8.13 -8.04
CA GLU A 23 -8.58 8.54 -9.35
C GLU A 23 -8.97 7.33 -10.21
N ALA A 24 -8.13 6.28 -10.19
CA ALA A 24 -8.42 5.06 -10.94
C ALA A 24 -9.71 4.39 -10.46
N LEU A 25 -9.99 4.43 -9.16
CA LEU A 25 -11.20 3.86 -8.58
C LEU A 25 -12.46 4.66 -8.93
N GLU A 26 -12.30 5.92 -9.32
CA GLU A 26 -13.42 6.80 -9.69
C GLU A 26 -13.77 6.75 -11.16
N LYS A 27 -13.03 5.99 -11.96
CA LYS A 27 -13.30 5.83 -13.40
C LYS A 27 -14.48 4.90 -13.63
N GLU A 28 -14.99 4.95 -14.86
CA GLU A 28 -16.08 4.07 -15.30
C GLU A 28 -15.68 2.60 -15.11
N ASP A 29 -16.67 1.77 -14.78
CA ASP A 29 -16.45 0.34 -14.57
C ASP A 29 -16.37 -0.39 -15.90
N THR A 30 -15.19 -0.35 -16.51
CA THR A 30 -14.88 -1.07 -17.74
C THR A 30 -13.69 -1.98 -17.51
N LYS A 31 -13.53 -2.99 -18.37
CA LYS A 31 -12.40 -3.91 -18.27
C LYS A 31 -11.06 -3.16 -18.29
N TYR A 32 -10.96 -2.14 -19.15
CA TYR A 32 -9.75 -1.33 -19.26
C TYR A 32 -9.43 -0.62 -17.93
N TYR A 33 -10.43 0.06 -17.35
CA TYR A 33 -10.21 0.82 -16.12
C TYR A 33 -10.05 -0.09 -14.90
N ARG A 34 -10.64 -1.28 -14.89
CA ARG A 34 -10.38 -2.26 -13.83
C ARG A 34 -8.92 -2.70 -13.85
N GLY A 35 -8.39 -2.98 -15.05
CA GLY A 35 -6.97 -3.33 -15.19
C GLY A 35 -6.05 -2.21 -14.74
N ALA A 36 -6.37 -0.97 -15.10
CA ALA A 36 -5.60 0.19 -14.67
C ALA A 36 -5.63 0.36 -13.15
N ALA A 37 -6.80 0.14 -12.52
CA ALA A 37 -6.92 0.24 -11.06
C ALA A 37 -6.09 -0.83 -10.36
N LEU A 38 -6.08 -2.07 -10.87
CA LEU A 38 -5.27 -3.14 -10.31
C LEU A 38 -3.77 -2.82 -10.41
N GLN A 39 -3.34 -2.24 -11.52
CA GLN A 39 -1.97 -1.81 -11.69
C GLN A 39 -1.60 -0.71 -10.69
N ARG A 40 -2.48 0.27 -10.52
CA ARG A 40 -2.27 1.34 -9.52
C ARG A 40 -2.23 0.79 -8.11
N PHE A 41 -3.07 -0.19 -7.80
CA PHE A 41 -3.05 -0.87 -6.51
C PHE A 41 -1.67 -1.48 -6.23
N SER A 42 -1.12 -2.22 -7.19
CA SER A 42 0.20 -2.86 -7.01
C SER A 42 1.30 -1.85 -6.77
N LEU A 43 1.32 -0.76 -7.54
CA LEU A 43 2.32 0.31 -7.38
C LEU A 43 2.19 0.99 -6.02
N THR A 44 0.97 1.26 -5.58
CA THR A 44 0.70 1.92 -4.30
C THR A 44 1.07 1.01 -3.13
N TYR A 45 0.77 -0.28 -3.24
CA TYR A 45 1.16 -1.27 -2.25
C TYR A 45 2.69 -1.30 -2.06
N ASP A 46 3.43 -1.33 -3.17
CA ASP A 46 4.90 -1.32 -3.11
C ASP A 46 5.41 -0.10 -2.35
N LEU A 47 4.81 1.07 -2.59
CA LEU A 47 5.21 2.28 -1.90
C LEU A 47 4.80 2.28 -0.42
N ALA A 48 3.67 1.65 -0.08
CA ALA A 48 3.28 1.48 1.31
C ALA A 48 4.35 0.68 2.08
N ILE A 49 4.80 -0.44 1.50
CA ILE A 49 5.84 -1.26 2.12
C ILE A 49 7.15 -0.49 2.23
N LYS A 50 7.56 0.21 1.18
CA LYS A 50 8.78 1.02 1.20
C LYS A 50 8.73 2.09 2.28
N THR A 51 7.56 2.70 2.47
CA THR A 51 7.36 3.73 3.49
C THR A 51 7.53 3.14 4.88
N ILE A 52 6.88 2.00 5.15
CA ILE A 52 7.00 1.33 6.45
C ILE A 52 8.46 0.96 6.72
N ARG A 53 9.15 0.38 5.73
CA ARG A 53 10.57 0.01 5.87
C ARG A 53 11.45 1.20 6.19
N ALA A 54 11.22 2.34 5.53
CA ALA A 54 12.04 3.53 5.73
C ALA A 54 11.88 4.08 7.16
N PHE A 55 10.65 4.12 7.67
CA PHE A 55 10.41 4.57 9.05
C PHE A 55 10.90 3.58 10.08
N ALA A 56 10.77 2.28 9.81
CA ALA A 56 11.30 1.24 10.70
C ALA A 56 12.82 1.35 10.80
N LYS A 57 13.50 1.59 9.68
CA LYS A 57 14.95 1.71 9.63
C LYS A 57 15.44 2.90 10.47
N GLU A 58 14.72 4.00 10.48
CA GLU A 58 15.05 5.14 11.35
C GLU A 58 15.04 4.76 12.82
N GLN A 59 14.25 3.76 13.19
CA GLN A 59 14.16 3.27 14.56
C GLN A 59 15.02 2.00 14.75
N ASN A 60 16.00 1.81 13.88
CA ASN A 60 16.94 0.69 13.93
C ASN A 60 16.26 -0.68 13.83
N THR A 61 15.14 -0.74 13.12
CA THR A 61 14.39 -1.97 12.91
C THR A 61 14.41 -2.32 11.41
N THR A 62 14.66 -3.59 11.12
CA THR A 62 14.61 -4.12 9.77
C THR A 62 13.43 -5.07 9.67
N CYS A 63 12.48 -4.79 8.79
CA CYS A 63 11.43 -5.74 8.48
C CYS A 63 11.80 -6.47 7.18
N SER A 64 11.94 -7.80 7.28
CA SER A 64 12.52 -8.62 6.20
C SER A 64 11.52 -8.94 5.10
N ASP A 65 10.22 -9.00 5.41
CA ASP A 65 9.18 -9.30 4.44
C ASP A 65 7.96 -8.41 4.68
N ASP A 66 6.96 -8.51 3.80
CA ASP A 66 5.77 -7.67 3.89
C ASP A 66 5.00 -7.90 5.19
N ALA A 67 4.88 -9.15 5.63
CA ALA A 67 4.18 -9.46 6.86
C ALA A 67 4.85 -8.80 8.07
N SER A 68 6.18 -8.87 8.15
CA SER A 68 6.95 -8.22 9.23
C SER A 68 6.73 -6.71 9.23
N CYS A 69 6.68 -6.10 8.03
CA CYS A 69 6.46 -4.67 7.91
C CYS A 69 5.08 -4.27 8.41
N PHE A 70 4.04 -5.02 8.04
CA PHE A 70 2.69 -4.73 8.50
C PHE A 70 2.54 -4.98 10.01
N GLU A 71 3.15 -6.03 10.53
CA GLU A 71 3.16 -6.29 11.98
C GLU A 71 3.84 -5.16 12.74
N TRP A 72 4.95 -4.65 12.21
CA TRP A 72 5.62 -3.49 12.81
C TRP A 72 4.69 -2.28 12.83
N ALA A 73 3.96 -2.03 11.74
CA ALA A 73 3.01 -0.93 11.63
C ALA A 73 1.84 -1.10 12.62
N VAL A 74 1.35 -2.33 12.79
CA VAL A 74 0.32 -2.63 13.79
C VAL A 74 0.82 -2.31 15.20
N ASN A 75 2.04 -2.73 15.52
CA ASN A 75 2.64 -2.51 16.83
C ASN A 75 2.85 -1.03 17.13
N HIS A 76 3.01 -0.21 16.09
CA HIS A 76 3.15 1.24 16.22
C HIS A 76 1.81 1.96 16.10
N ARG A 77 0.71 1.21 16.07
CA ARG A 77 -0.65 1.73 16.00
C ARG A 77 -0.96 2.51 14.72
N TRP A 78 -0.22 2.22 13.66
CA TRP A 78 -0.50 2.80 12.34
C TRP A 78 -1.60 2.02 11.61
N LEU A 79 -1.79 0.76 11.97
CA LEU A 79 -2.82 -0.13 11.43
C LEU A 79 -3.50 -0.88 12.56
N LYS A 80 -4.72 -1.29 12.31
CA LYS A 80 -5.45 -2.16 13.23
C LYS A 80 -4.94 -3.59 13.12
N ASN A 81 -4.96 -4.32 14.24
CA ASN A 81 -4.60 -5.73 14.25
C ASN A 81 -5.80 -6.57 13.80
N ASP A 82 -6.10 -6.51 12.51
CA ASP A 82 -7.17 -7.28 11.89
C ASP A 82 -6.64 -7.97 10.63
N SER A 83 -7.50 -8.68 9.91
CA SER A 83 -7.11 -9.44 8.73
C SER A 83 -7.02 -8.60 7.45
N GLY A 84 -7.30 -7.30 7.52
CA GLY A 84 -7.36 -6.44 6.33
C GLY A 84 -6.04 -6.38 5.57
N TRP A 85 -4.93 -6.18 6.27
CA TRP A 85 -3.63 -6.11 5.60
C TRP A 85 -3.20 -7.47 5.03
N LYS A 86 -3.60 -8.57 5.67
CA LYS A 86 -3.28 -9.91 5.16
C LYS A 86 -4.00 -10.18 3.85
N LYS A 87 -5.27 -9.79 3.77
CA LYS A 87 -6.04 -9.92 2.53
C LYS A 87 -5.49 -9.04 1.44
N MET A 88 -5.08 -7.84 1.78
CA MET A 88 -4.44 -6.91 0.83
C MET A 88 -3.15 -7.51 0.28
N THR A 89 -2.31 -8.12 1.12
CA THR A 89 -1.07 -8.78 0.69
C THR A 89 -1.37 -9.93 -0.25
N ASN A 90 -2.37 -10.76 0.06
CA ASN A 90 -2.76 -11.87 -0.81
C ASN A 90 -3.23 -11.36 -2.17
N ASN A 91 -4.04 -10.32 -2.18
CA ASN A 91 -4.53 -9.73 -3.44
C ASN A 91 -3.39 -9.13 -4.26
N TYR A 92 -2.43 -8.48 -3.60
CA TYR A 92 -1.24 -7.95 -4.27
C TYR A 92 -0.46 -9.07 -4.96
N THR A 93 -0.15 -10.15 -4.23
CA THR A 93 0.59 -11.29 -4.77
C THR A 93 -0.14 -11.92 -5.95
N THR A 94 -1.46 -12.10 -5.83
CA THR A 94 -2.28 -12.66 -6.90
C THR A 94 -2.27 -11.75 -8.13
N THR A 95 -2.37 -10.45 -7.94
CA THR A 95 -2.37 -9.47 -9.05
C THR A 95 -1.07 -9.52 -9.84
N LEU A 96 0.07 -9.71 -9.17
CA LEU A 96 1.37 -9.83 -9.85
C LEU A 96 1.43 -11.05 -10.77
N GLY A 97 0.67 -12.09 -10.47
CA GLY A 97 0.62 -13.31 -11.27
C GLY A 97 -0.30 -13.23 -12.47
N GLN A 98 -0.85 -12.07 -12.78
CA GLN A 98 -1.77 -11.86 -13.90
C GLN A 98 -2.95 -12.86 -13.87
N PRO A 99 -3.85 -12.72 -12.89
CA PRO A 99 -4.92 -13.68 -12.67
C PRO A 99 -5.95 -13.66 -13.80
N ALA A 100 -6.73 -14.76 -13.92
CA ALA A 100 -7.87 -14.81 -14.82
C ALA A 100 -8.89 -13.72 -14.47
N ASP A 101 -9.72 -13.35 -15.45
CA ASP A 101 -10.67 -12.24 -15.31
C ASP A 101 -11.57 -12.36 -14.06
N ALA A 102 -12.08 -13.56 -13.77
CA ALA A 102 -12.95 -13.74 -12.61
C ALA A 102 -12.24 -13.41 -11.28
N THR A 103 -10.99 -13.83 -11.13
CA THR A 103 -10.18 -13.54 -9.95
C THR A 103 -9.83 -12.06 -9.90
N ALA A 104 -9.47 -11.48 -11.04
CA ALA A 104 -9.17 -10.04 -11.13
C ALA A 104 -10.38 -9.21 -10.73
N ASP A 105 -11.58 -9.60 -11.13
CA ASP A 105 -12.82 -8.90 -10.78
C ASP A 105 -13.10 -8.98 -9.27
N GLN A 106 -12.82 -10.12 -8.64
CA GLN A 106 -12.96 -10.27 -7.20
C GLN A 106 -12.02 -9.34 -6.45
N ILE A 107 -10.77 -9.24 -6.90
CA ILE A 107 -9.78 -8.34 -6.31
C ILE A 107 -10.22 -6.89 -6.51
N PHE A 108 -10.66 -6.56 -7.72
CA PHE A 108 -11.14 -5.20 -8.03
C PHE A 108 -12.23 -4.75 -7.05
N ALA A 109 -13.17 -5.65 -6.72
CA ALA A 109 -14.26 -5.34 -5.80
C ALA A 109 -13.75 -4.98 -4.40
N GLU A 110 -12.56 -5.41 -4.03
CA GLU A 110 -11.96 -5.15 -2.73
C GLU A 110 -11.01 -3.96 -2.70
N LEU A 111 -10.69 -3.38 -3.86
CA LEU A 111 -9.73 -2.27 -3.94
C LEU A 111 -10.14 -1.06 -3.10
N PRO A 112 -11.42 -0.67 -3.01
CA PRO A 112 -11.79 0.45 -2.13
C PRO A 112 -11.41 0.22 -0.66
N LYS A 113 -11.54 -1.01 -0.17
CA LYS A 113 -11.13 -1.35 1.20
C LYS A 113 -9.62 -1.23 1.36
N HIS A 114 -8.87 -1.69 0.37
CA HIS A 114 -7.41 -1.58 0.38
C HIS A 114 -6.96 -0.13 0.31
N TYR A 115 -7.65 0.68 -0.48
CA TYR A 115 -7.38 2.11 -0.53
C TYR A 115 -7.56 2.74 0.86
N HIS A 116 -8.68 2.46 1.52
CA HIS A 116 -8.96 3.03 2.85
C HIS A 116 -7.92 2.61 3.88
N LEU A 117 -7.47 1.35 3.83
CA LEU A 117 -6.44 0.85 4.73
C LEU A 117 -5.12 1.60 4.52
N MET A 118 -4.68 1.74 3.27
CA MET A 118 -3.43 2.42 2.94
C MET A 118 -3.52 3.92 3.22
N ASN A 119 -4.68 4.53 2.98
CA ASN A 119 -4.88 5.94 3.28
C ASN A 119 -4.84 6.21 4.79
N HIS A 120 -5.41 5.30 5.58
CA HIS A 120 -5.32 5.38 7.04
C HIS A 120 -3.86 5.28 7.50
N LEU A 121 -3.12 4.32 6.95
CA LEU A 121 -1.69 4.17 7.21
C LEU A 121 -0.94 5.47 6.94
N ARG A 122 -1.17 6.09 5.78
CA ARG A 122 -0.53 7.35 5.40
C ARG A 122 -0.84 8.46 6.42
N ARG A 123 -2.10 8.57 6.83
CA ARG A 123 -2.51 9.59 7.81
C ARG A 123 -1.81 9.41 9.16
N GLN A 124 -1.68 8.16 9.61
CA GLN A 124 -1.00 7.88 10.87
C GLN A 124 0.48 8.24 10.79
N ILE A 125 1.12 7.95 9.66
CA ILE A 125 2.53 8.29 9.46
C ILE A 125 2.72 9.81 9.40
N GLU A 126 1.84 10.52 8.70
CA GLU A 126 1.91 11.98 8.60
C GLU A 126 1.72 12.68 9.95
N ALA A 127 1.01 12.04 10.87
CA ALA A 127 0.78 12.59 12.20
C ALA A 127 2.02 12.51 13.10
N ILE A 128 3.07 11.78 12.67
CA ILE A 128 4.32 11.67 13.44
C ILE A 128 5.02 13.04 13.42
N PRO A 129 5.40 13.58 14.59
CA PRO A 129 6.12 14.84 14.60
C PRO A 129 7.44 14.75 13.83
N HIS A 130 7.70 15.73 12.99
CA HIS A 130 8.98 15.84 12.31
C HIS A 130 10.00 16.47 13.24
N ARG A 131 11.19 15.90 13.25
CA ARG A 131 12.31 16.43 14.03
C ARG A 131 13.29 17.14 13.12
#